data_40b812b298ad12c4f369020df573dfa9
#
_entry.id   40b812b298ad12c4f369020df573dfa9
#
_cell.length_a   1.000
_cell.length_b   1.000
_cell.length_c   1.000
_cell.angle_alpha   90.00
_cell.angle_beta   90.00
_cell.angle_gamma   90.00
#
_symmetry.space_group_name_H-M   'P 1'
#
loop_
_entity.id
_entity.type
_entity.pdbx_description
1 polymer ?
#
loop_
_entity_poly.entity_id
_entity_poly.type
_entity_poly.pdbx_seq_one_letter_code
_entity_poly.pdbx_strand_id
1 'polypeptide(L)'
;WTIYYPPNVYNCRCSVEQLMKSEAESDRRFGVEVLSPTLDPRFMKNTYLLDEKGDVIDQVLVVRFAPPRSYTGEEVVEIHTHGGTLVARKCLELMICGGARHAEPGEFTKRAFLSGRIDLTQAEAVLGIIRSRSEEALRAAARTLRGELASFARDIYDELLALSAKMEVGLDFPEEETPFLEDEELDHALQALRQSLEDLLDRCSTGLLLREGIRVAIVGRPNVGKSSLLNSLLKEARAIVTAIPGTTRDLIEEVLTYRGIPIRLVDTAGLGIPTDEVEAIGISRAEDAFQNADVRIWVADGSTPPTPFDREMADRIQNLVHVVAVNKSDLPPGKTGEGRTTEEIIAELLPESAILSISAKNGTGIEGLKDAVVSAIAGGGTLDSGLNASARQVEEIRSAIVSLRDASEALSSGMSQDLAGTCIGDARASMEKLIGISSDDSLLDYIFSQFCVGK
;
A
#
# COMPACT_ATOMS: atom_id res chain seq x y z
N TRP A 1 -6.21 2.25 29.79
CA TRP A 1 -4.95 1.53 30.04
C TRP A 1 -4.49 0.90 28.72
N THR A 2 -3.22 1.11 28.32
CA THR A 2 -2.62 0.50 27.14
C THR A 2 -1.53 -0.44 27.61
N ILE A 3 -1.59 -1.71 27.28
CA ILE A 3 -0.54 -2.68 27.57
C ILE A 3 0.31 -2.81 26.32
N TYR A 4 1.60 -2.47 26.42
CA TYR A 4 2.55 -2.55 25.32
C TYR A 4 3.36 -3.84 25.38
N TYR A 5 3.49 -4.52 24.23
CA TYR A 5 4.34 -5.69 24.04
C TYR A 5 5.55 -5.35 23.18
N PRO A 6 6.74 -5.86 23.48
CA PRO A 6 7.86 -5.76 22.55
C PRO A 6 7.59 -6.58 21.27
N PRO A 7 8.21 -6.23 20.12
CA PRO A 7 7.76 -6.61 18.76
C PRO A 7 7.80 -8.10 18.41
N ASN A 8 8.23 -8.98 19.28
CA ASN A 8 8.38 -10.41 18.95
C ASN A 8 7.32 -11.34 19.53
N VAL A 9 6.30 -10.85 20.25
CA VAL A 9 5.23 -11.69 20.81
C VAL A 9 3.90 -10.92 20.76
N TYR A 10 2.95 -11.35 19.94
CA TYR A 10 1.55 -10.92 19.81
C TYR A 10 1.19 -9.57 20.44
N ASN A 11 0.99 -8.54 19.58
CA ASN A 11 0.54 -7.19 19.95
C ASN A 11 -0.90 -7.23 20.51
N CYS A 12 -1.08 -7.38 21.81
CA CYS A 12 -2.33 -7.07 22.47
C CYS A 12 -2.22 -5.71 23.17
N ARG A 13 -2.99 -4.74 22.69
CA ARG A 13 -3.22 -3.47 23.40
C ARG A 13 -4.66 -3.48 23.89
N CYS A 14 -4.86 -3.06 25.13
CA CYS A 14 -6.20 -2.93 25.71
C CYS A 14 -6.41 -1.49 26.18
N SER A 15 -7.59 -0.94 25.89
CA SER A 15 -7.99 0.39 26.36
C SER A 15 -8.84 0.26 27.62
N VAL A 16 -8.54 1.03 28.65
CA VAL A 16 -9.26 1.04 29.92
C VAL A 16 -9.80 2.43 30.21
N GLU A 17 -10.84 2.83 29.46
CA GLU A 17 -11.42 4.15 29.57
C GLU A 17 -12.37 4.34 30.77
N GLN A 18 -12.96 3.24 31.25
CA GLN A 18 -13.99 3.29 32.30
C GLN A 18 -13.47 3.25 33.74
N LEU A 19 -12.22 2.82 33.94
CA LEU A 19 -11.66 2.69 35.31
C LEU A 19 -11.30 4.03 35.97
N MET A 20 -11.21 5.12 35.21
CA MET A 20 -10.79 6.42 35.71
C MET A 20 -11.97 7.34 36.14
N LYS A 21 -13.22 6.92 35.93
CA LYS A 21 -14.38 7.73 36.28
C LYS A 21 -14.90 7.53 37.72
N SER A 22 -14.41 6.53 38.43
CA SER A 22 -14.74 6.34 39.85
C SER A 22 -13.53 6.70 40.70
N GLU A 23 -13.65 7.83 41.38
CA GLU A 23 -12.63 8.42 42.25
C GLU A 23 -12.04 7.45 43.28
N ALA A 24 -10.77 7.65 43.55
CA ALA A 24 -9.97 7.37 44.74
C ALA A 24 -10.27 6.13 45.63
N GLU A 25 -11.48 5.61 45.70
CA GLU A 25 -11.83 4.44 46.51
C GLU A 25 -11.59 3.09 45.81
N SER A 26 -11.42 3.09 44.49
CA SER A 26 -11.20 1.87 43.69
C SER A 26 -9.74 1.43 43.63
N ASP A 27 -8.78 2.25 44.05
CA ASP A 27 -7.35 2.05 43.86
C ASP A 27 -6.81 0.83 44.63
N ARG A 28 -7.50 0.37 45.66
CA ARG A 28 -7.08 -0.79 46.46
C ARG A 28 -7.57 -2.15 45.93
N ARG A 29 -8.52 -2.17 44.98
CA ARG A 29 -9.12 -3.44 44.51
C ARG A 29 -8.29 -4.19 43.50
N PHE A 30 -7.36 -3.54 42.81
CA PHE A 30 -6.67 -4.12 41.67
C PHE A 30 -5.17 -4.36 41.89
N GLY A 31 -4.64 -4.19 43.11
CA GLY A 31 -3.23 -4.46 43.39
C GLY A 31 -2.23 -3.60 42.61
N VAL A 32 -2.69 -2.59 41.91
CA VAL A 32 -1.85 -1.56 41.27
C VAL A 32 -2.08 -0.28 42.07
N GLU A 33 -1.06 0.16 42.80
CA GLU A 33 -1.07 1.44 43.49
C GLU A 33 -1.03 2.56 42.45
N VAL A 34 -2.22 2.99 41.95
CA VAL A 34 -2.33 4.09 40.99
C VAL A 34 -2.09 5.41 41.72
N LEU A 35 -1.18 6.18 41.18
CA LEU A 35 -0.74 7.44 41.76
C LEU A 35 -1.82 8.51 41.74
N SER A 36 -1.86 9.32 42.83
CA SER A 36 -2.64 10.52 43.00
C SER A 36 -2.62 11.47 41.75
N PRO A 37 -3.76 12.08 41.37
CA PRO A 37 -3.87 12.95 40.19
C PRO A 37 -3.02 14.25 40.22
N THR A 38 -2.27 14.50 41.27
CA THR A 38 -1.43 15.72 41.44
C THR A 38 -0.03 15.59 40.91
N LEU A 39 0.37 14.49 40.27
CA LEU A 39 1.72 14.25 39.80
C LEU A 39 1.94 14.70 38.35
N ASP A 40 3.15 15.25 38.11
CA ASP A 40 3.69 15.73 36.83
C ASP A 40 3.32 14.77 35.66
N PRO A 41 2.80 15.26 34.52
CA PRO A 41 2.37 14.45 33.37
C PRO A 41 3.49 13.59 32.75
N ARG A 42 4.72 13.65 33.25
CA ARG A 42 5.89 12.88 32.80
C ARG A 42 6.26 11.70 33.72
N PHE A 43 5.38 11.28 34.65
CA PHE A 43 5.78 10.31 35.67
C PHE A 43 5.74 8.86 35.15
N MET A 44 6.92 8.22 35.24
CA MET A 44 7.14 6.80 35.15
C MET A 44 7.34 6.26 36.55
N LYS A 45 6.59 5.27 37.02
CA LYS A 45 6.78 4.62 38.32
C LYS A 45 7.00 3.13 38.17
N ASN A 46 8.05 2.62 38.78
CA ASN A 46 8.18 1.18 39.05
C ASN A 46 7.21 0.79 40.15
N THR A 47 6.36 -0.19 39.89
CA THR A 47 5.43 -0.74 40.87
C THR A 47 5.30 -2.26 40.69
N TYR A 48 4.60 -2.92 41.57
CA TYR A 48 4.35 -4.36 41.49
C TYR A 48 2.96 -4.60 40.91
N LEU A 49 2.87 -5.52 39.96
CA LEU A 49 1.61 -6.10 39.48
C LEU A 49 1.27 -7.27 40.44
N LEU A 50 0.13 -7.17 41.11
CA LEU A 50 -0.31 -8.16 42.07
C LEU A 50 -1.53 -8.91 41.55
N ASP A 51 -1.64 -10.18 41.88
CA ASP A 51 -2.87 -10.95 41.61
C ASP A 51 -3.98 -10.65 42.64
N GLU A 52 -5.14 -11.29 42.52
CA GLU A 52 -6.30 -11.11 43.41
C GLU A 52 -6.02 -11.52 44.84
N LYS A 53 -4.98 -12.31 45.10
CA LYS A 53 -4.54 -12.74 46.43
C LYS A 53 -3.48 -11.82 47.04
N GLY A 54 -2.97 -10.88 46.25
CA GLY A 54 -1.89 -9.98 46.63
C GLY A 54 -0.50 -10.54 46.36
N ASP A 55 -0.38 -11.68 45.66
CA ASP A 55 0.90 -12.24 45.27
C ASP A 55 1.49 -11.46 44.08
N VAL A 56 2.82 -11.23 44.12
CA VAL A 56 3.54 -10.49 43.08
C VAL A 56 3.58 -11.32 41.77
N ILE A 57 3.02 -10.78 40.71
CA ILE A 57 3.11 -11.35 39.34
C ILE A 57 4.37 -10.81 38.65
N ASP A 58 4.59 -9.49 38.71
CA ASP A 58 5.69 -8.83 38.04
C ASP A 58 6.02 -7.47 38.69
N GLN A 59 7.23 -6.97 38.44
CA GLN A 59 7.58 -5.58 38.66
C GLN A 59 7.45 -4.83 37.35
N VAL A 60 6.52 -3.89 37.28
CA VAL A 60 6.12 -3.20 36.05
C VAL A 60 6.41 -1.71 36.07
N LEU A 61 6.56 -1.12 34.90
CA LEU A 61 6.62 0.31 34.71
C LEU A 61 5.26 0.82 34.22
N VAL A 62 4.64 1.72 34.98
CA VAL A 62 3.37 2.35 34.59
C VAL A 62 3.65 3.77 34.14
N VAL A 63 3.17 4.12 32.92
CA VAL A 63 3.33 5.44 32.33
C VAL A 63 1.95 6.00 32.01
N ARG A 64 1.69 7.24 32.48
CA ARG A 64 0.45 7.96 32.17
C ARG A 64 0.73 9.09 31.21
N PHE A 65 -0.04 9.17 30.14
CA PHE A 65 -0.04 10.24 29.14
C PHE A 65 -1.30 11.08 29.30
N ALA A 66 -1.14 12.34 29.68
CA ALA A 66 -2.26 13.25 29.77
C ALA A 66 -2.63 13.84 28.39
N PRO A 67 -3.91 14.12 28.13
CA PRO A 67 -4.33 14.82 26.92
C PRO A 67 -3.64 16.17 26.77
N PRO A 68 -3.33 16.62 25.57
CA PRO A 68 -3.40 15.91 24.27
C PRO A 68 -2.13 15.15 23.93
N ARG A 69 -1.20 14.94 24.88
CA ARG A 69 0.16 14.41 24.67
C ARG A 69 0.20 12.86 24.77
N SER A 70 -0.75 12.20 24.14
CA SER A 70 -0.82 10.74 24.01
C SER A 70 -0.92 10.33 22.55
N TYR A 71 -0.91 9.03 22.25
CA TYR A 71 -1.11 8.54 20.88
C TYR A 71 -2.51 8.86 20.36
N THR A 72 -3.54 8.71 21.19
CA THR A 72 -4.95 8.96 20.80
C THR A 72 -5.38 10.42 20.96
N GLY A 73 -4.58 11.26 21.60
CA GLY A 73 -5.01 12.60 22.04
C GLY A 73 -5.82 12.61 23.34
N GLU A 74 -6.24 11.44 23.79
CA GLU A 74 -7.00 11.22 25.04
C GLU A 74 -6.05 10.82 26.18
N GLU A 75 -6.57 10.57 27.37
CA GLU A 75 -5.78 10.00 28.46
C GLU A 75 -5.41 8.55 28.16
N VAL A 76 -4.11 8.23 28.22
CA VAL A 76 -3.57 6.87 27.97
C VAL A 76 -2.67 6.46 29.13
N VAL A 77 -2.81 5.21 29.56
CA VAL A 77 -1.89 4.59 30.52
C VAL A 77 -1.26 3.35 29.88
N GLU A 78 0.06 3.26 29.97
CA GLU A 78 0.83 2.10 29.51
C GLU A 78 1.40 1.34 30.70
N ILE A 79 1.28 0.01 30.66
CA ILE A 79 1.89 -0.89 31.64
C ILE A 79 2.93 -1.72 30.91
N HIS A 80 4.19 -1.51 31.22
CA HIS A 80 5.31 -2.24 30.65
C HIS A 80 5.69 -3.40 31.57
N THR A 81 5.49 -4.62 31.13
CA THR A 81 5.82 -5.85 31.84
C THR A 81 7.14 -6.43 31.36
N HIS A 82 7.74 -7.35 32.11
CA HIS A 82 8.83 -8.18 31.61
C HIS A 82 8.34 -9.06 30.46
N GLY A 83 9.22 -9.31 29.50
CA GLY A 83 8.93 -9.95 28.23
C GLY A 83 8.59 -11.45 28.33
N GLY A 84 7.40 -11.77 28.77
CA GLY A 84 6.89 -13.14 28.80
C GLY A 84 5.40 -13.18 28.47
N THR A 85 4.97 -14.13 27.61
CA THR A 85 3.57 -14.27 27.20
C THR A 85 2.63 -14.48 28.38
N LEU A 86 3.08 -15.20 29.43
CA LEU A 86 2.27 -15.46 30.61
C LEU A 86 2.02 -14.20 31.43
N VAL A 87 3.06 -13.41 31.67
CA VAL A 87 2.98 -12.18 32.48
C VAL A 87 2.05 -11.17 31.83
N ALA A 88 2.22 -10.95 30.56
CA ALA A 88 1.39 -10.01 29.86
C ALA A 88 -0.08 -10.46 29.73
N ARG A 89 -0.32 -11.78 29.54
CA ARG A 89 -1.67 -12.33 29.60
C ARG A 89 -2.29 -12.12 30.97
N LYS A 90 -1.56 -12.35 32.04
CA LYS A 90 -2.02 -12.10 33.41
C LYS A 90 -2.31 -10.62 33.67
N CYS A 91 -1.44 -9.73 33.21
CA CYS A 91 -1.68 -8.27 33.26
C CYS A 91 -2.97 -7.90 32.53
N LEU A 92 -3.18 -8.43 31.31
CA LEU A 92 -4.39 -8.23 30.54
C LEU A 92 -5.65 -8.75 31.25
N GLU A 93 -5.61 -9.99 31.77
CA GLU A 93 -6.70 -10.59 32.53
C GLU A 93 -7.08 -9.70 33.73
N LEU A 94 -6.12 -9.18 34.48
CA LEU A 94 -6.37 -8.26 35.60
C LEU A 94 -7.03 -6.95 35.15
N MET A 95 -6.60 -6.39 34.03
CA MET A 95 -7.22 -5.17 33.51
C MET A 95 -8.67 -5.42 33.07
N ILE A 96 -8.96 -6.57 32.45
CA ILE A 96 -10.32 -6.95 32.08
C ILE A 96 -11.19 -7.21 33.30
N CYS A 97 -10.68 -7.91 34.31
CA CYS A 97 -11.37 -8.08 35.61
C CYS A 97 -11.64 -6.73 36.27
N GLY A 98 -10.77 -5.76 36.04
CA GLY A 98 -10.91 -4.39 36.50
C GLY A 98 -11.93 -3.54 35.71
N GLY A 99 -12.61 -4.11 34.71
CA GLY A 99 -13.63 -3.43 33.91
C GLY A 99 -13.14 -2.89 32.56
N ALA A 100 -11.90 -3.17 32.19
CA ALA A 100 -11.43 -2.90 30.82
C ALA A 100 -12.08 -3.87 29.83
N ARG A 101 -12.16 -3.47 28.56
CA ARG A 101 -12.50 -4.36 27.45
C ARG A 101 -11.32 -4.51 26.51
N HIS A 102 -11.34 -5.54 25.70
CA HIS A 102 -10.42 -5.63 24.57
C HIS A 102 -10.66 -4.49 23.58
N ALA A 103 -9.59 -3.91 23.08
CA ALA A 103 -9.66 -2.96 22.00
C ALA A 103 -9.99 -3.69 20.68
N GLU A 104 -10.77 -3.04 19.84
CA GLU A 104 -11.02 -3.48 18.47
C GLU A 104 -9.79 -3.29 17.58
N PRO A 105 -9.68 -3.99 16.43
CA PRO A 105 -8.65 -3.71 15.46
C PRO A 105 -8.62 -2.22 15.07
N GLY A 106 -7.44 -1.60 15.10
CA GLY A 106 -7.27 -0.19 14.74
C GLY A 106 -7.87 0.84 15.69
N GLU A 107 -8.44 0.46 16.84
CA GLU A 107 -9.18 1.37 17.72
C GLU A 107 -8.35 2.57 18.19
N PHE A 108 -7.08 2.36 18.53
CA PHE A 108 -6.21 3.47 18.97
C PHE A 108 -5.93 4.47 17.86
N THR A 109 -5.71 3.98 16.65
CA THR A 109 -5.48 4.83 15.47
C THR A 109 -6.78 5.53 15.05
N LYS A 110 -7.95 4.84 15.12
CA LYS A 110 -9.27 5.45 14.91
C LYS A 110 -9.54 6.59 15.89
N ARG A 111 -9.23 6.40 17.18
CA ARG A 111 -9.36 7.46 18.19
C ARG A 111 -8.41 8.63 17.93
N ALA A 112 -7.16 8.37 17.52
CA ALA A 112 -6.22 9.41 17.13
C ALA A 112 -6.75 10.24 15.94
N PHE A 113 -7.39 9.61 14.97
CA PHE A 113 -8.05 10.28 13.86
C PHE A 113 -9.27 11.09 14.34
N LEU A 114 -10.19 10.50 15.08
CA LEU A 114 -11.40 11.15 15.57
C LEU A 114 -11.10 12.35 16.51
N SER A 115 -9.98 12.30 17.25
CA SER A 115 -9.50 13.40 18.07
C SER A 115 -8.77 14.50 17.29
N GLY A 116 -8.62 14.35 15.96
CA GLY A 116 -7.93 15.30 15.10
C GLY A 116 -6.40 15.32 15.28
N ARG A 117 -5.82 14.31 15.96
CA ARG A 117 -4.37 14.22 16.15
C ARG A 117 -3.63 13.81 14.87
N ILE A 118 -4.25 12.98 14.07
CA ILE A 118 -3.79 12.56 12.75
C ILE A 118 -4.96 12.63 11.76
N ASP A 119 -4.67 12.84 10.49
CA ASP A 119 -5.65 12.73 9.41
C ASP A 119 -5.76 11.28 8.89
N LEU A 120 -6.69 11.05 7.94
CA LEU A 120 -6.93 9.70 7.42
C LEU A 120 -5.73 9.15 6.65
N THR A 121 -4.97 10.00 5.94
CA THR A 121 -3.79 9.58 5.20
C THR A 121 -2.67 9.14 6.13
N GLN A 122 -2.50 9.84 7.25
CA GLN A 122 -1.56 9.49 8.31
C GLN A 122 -1.98 8.20 9.04
N ALA A 123 -3.27 8.01 9.28
CA ALA A 123 -3.80 6.77 9.85
C ALA A 123 -3.48 5.57 8.95
N GLU A 124 -3.75 5.65 7.65
CA GLU A 124 -3.40 4.59 6.70
C GLU A 124 -1.87 4.37 6.61
N ALA A 125 -1.06 5.43 6.77
CA ALA A 125 0.40 5.33 6.77
C ALA A 125 0.95 4.53 7.96
N VAL A 126 0.28 4.55 9.13
CA VAL A 126 0.64 3.68 10.27
C VAL A 126 0.59 2.20 9.84
N LEU A 127 -0.46 1.81 9.09
CA LEU A 127 -0.56 0.46 8.55
C LEU A 127 0.55 0.18 7.53
N GLY A 128 0.88 1.17 6.69
CA GLY A 128 2.00 1.12 5.75
C GLY A 128 3.33 0.82 6.44
N ILE A 129 3.64 1.50 7.54
CA ILE A 129 4.85 1.26 8.35
C ILE A 129 4.88 -0.18 8.88
N ILE A 130 3.76 -0.66 9.44
CA ILE A 130 3.67 -2.01 10.03
C ILE A 130 3.88 -3.10 8.96
N ARG A 131 3.37 -2.88 7.75
CA ARG A 131 3.43 -3.83 6.64
C ARG A 131 4.67 -3.68 5.75
N SER A 132 5.50 -2.67 5.98
CA SER A 132 6.71 -2.42 5.18
C SER A 132 7.64 -3.63 5.21
N ARG A 133 8.10 -4.04 4.04
CA ARG A 133 9.03 -5.17 3.83
C ARG A 133 10.38 -4.74 3.26
N SER A 134 10.55 -3.44 2.97
CA SER A 134 11.79 -2.84 2.48
C SER A 134 12.02 -1.49 3.16
N GLU A 135 13.27 -0.99 3.13
CA GLU A 135 13.60 0.32 3.67
C GLU A 135 12.92 1.45 2.89
N GLU A 136 12.80 1.30 1.58
CA GLU A 136 12.14 2.26 0.69
C GLU A 136 10.65 2.37 1.02
N ALA A 137 9.96 1.24 1.20
CA ALA A 137 8.55 1.21 1.64
C ALA A 137 8.38 1.86 3.01
N LEU A 138 9.29 1.59 3.95
CA LEU A 138 9.28 2.20 5.28
C LEU A 138 9.48 3.72 5.20
N ARG A 139 10.43 4.20 4.39
CA ARG A 139 10.67 5.63 4.18
C ARG A 139 9.46 6.33 3.54
N ALA A 140 8.84 5.71 2.53
CA ALA A 140 7.61 6.22 1.91
C ALA A 140 6.48 6.35 2.93
N ALA A 141 6.25 5.31 3.76
CA ALA A 141 5.24 5.32 4.80
C ALA A 141 5.53 6.36 5.89
N ALA A 142 6.79 6.54 6.28
CA ALA A 142 7.20 7.54 7.26
C ALA A 142 6.99 8.99 6.74
N ARG A 143 7.17 9.25 5.44
CA ARG A 143 6.86 10.56 4.82
C ARG A 143 5.37 10.84 4.86
N THR A 144 4.55 9.87 4.48
CA THR A 144 3.08 10.01 4.55
C THR A 144 2.61 10.21 5.99
N LEU A 145 3.19 9.48 6.97
CA LEU A 145 2.88 9.68 8.39
C LEU A 145 3.27 11.09 8.88
N ARG A 146 4.31 11.71 8.33
CA ARG A 146 4.66 13.12 8.63
C ARG A 146 3.70 14.13 8.02
N GLY A 147 2.73 13.69 7.21
CA GLY A 147 1.69 14.53 6.63
C GLY A 147 2.02 15.08 5.24
N GLU A 148 3.07 14.59 4.56
CA GLU A 148 3.41 15.09 3.22
C GLU A 148 2.25 14.92 2.24
N LEU A 149 1.60 13.73 2.21
CA LEU A 149 0.45 13.49 1.33
C LEU A 149 -0.74 14.41 1.68
N ALA A 150 -1.03 14.56 2.98
CA ALA A 150 -2.11 15.43 3.42
C ALA A 150 -1.86 16.90 3.10
N SER A 151 -0.62 17.38 3.22
CA SER A 151 -0.27 18.75 2.86
C SER A 151 -0.55 19.02 1.38
N PHE A 152 -0.03 18.17 0.49
CA PHE A 152 -0.30 18.30 -0.94
C PHE A 152 -1.80 18.28 -1.27
N ALA A 153 -2.54 17.35 -0.68
CA ALA A 153 -3.97 17.23 -0.93
C ALA A 153 -4.75 18.46 -0.41
N ARG A 154 -4.33 19.04 0.72
CA ARG A 154 -4.95 20.25 1.27
C ARG A 154 -4.65 21.48 0.43
N ASP A 155 -3.43 21.65 -0.04
CA ASP A 155 -3.06 22.77 -0.91
C ASP A 155 -3.94 22.76 -2.18
N ILE A 156 -4.10 21.59 -2.81
CA ILE A 156 -4.99 21.42 -3.97
C ILE A 156 -6.46 21.66 -3.61
N TYR A 157 -6.92 21.12 -2.45
CA TYR A 157 -8.27 21.35 -1.97
C TYR A 157 -8.58 22.83 -1.76
N ASP A 158 -7.67 23.57 -1.13
CA ASP A 158 -7.84 25.00 -0.85
C ASP A 158 -7.87 25.81 -2.15
N GLU A 159 -7.05 25.46 -3.14
CA GLU A 159 -7.07 26.09 -4.46
C GLU A 159 -8.39 25.81 -5.21
N LEU A 160 -8.88 24.56 -5.17
CA LEU A 160 -10.19 24.18 -5.76
C LEU A 160 -11.34 24.90 -5.07
N LEU A 161 -11.29 25.03 -3.74
CA LEU A 161 -12.29 25.77 -2.96
C LEU A 161 -12.30 27.25 -3.35
N ALA A 162 -11.13 27.87 -3.44
CA ALA A 162 -10.99 29.27 -3.86
C ALA A 162 -11.50 29.49 -5.28
N LEU A 163 -11.25 28.55 -6.19
CA LEU A 163 -11.73 28.59 -7.57
C LEU A 163 -13.26 28.47 -7.64
N SER A 164 -13.83 27.49 -6.91
CA SER A 164 -15.30 27.32 -6.80
C SER A 164 -15.97 28.58 -6.26
N ALA A 165 -15.42 29.19 -5.20
CA ALA A 165 -15.99 30.40 -4.61
C ALA A 165 -15.96 31.59 -5.59
N LYS A 166 -14.88 31.76 -6.36
CA LYS A 166 -14.82 32.82 -7.39
C LYS A 166 -15.86 32.62 -8.49
N MET A 167 -16.08 31.37 -8.91
CA MET A 167 -17.09 31.03 -9.92
C MET A 167 -18.51 31.30 -9.41
N GLU A 168 -18.85 30.89 -8.16
CA GLU A 168 -20.17 31.12 -7.56
C GLU A 168 -20.48 32.63 -7.48
N VAL A 169 -19.52 33.44 -7.04
CA VAL A 169 -19.70 34.89 -6.97
C VAL A 169 -19.94 35.48 -8.35
N GLY A 170 -19.21 35.02 -9.39
CA GLY A 170 -19.40 35.49 -10.76
C GLY A 170 -20.76 35.11 -11.36
N LEU A 171 -21.32 33.97 -10.98
CA LEU A 171 -22.63 33.50 -11.43
C LEU A 171 -23.80 34.21 -10.72
N ASP A 172 -23.68 34.45 -9.40
CA ASP A 172 -24.75 35.05 -8.58
C ASP A 172 -24.86 36.57 -8.74
N PHE A 173 -23.75 37.25 -9.10
CA PHE A 173 -23.68 38.72 -9.19
C PHE A 173 -23.10 39.21 -10.52
N PRO A 174 -23.74 38.89 -11.66
CA PRO A 174 -23.20 39.26 -12.98
C PRO A 174 -23.22 40.78 -13.27
N GLU A 175 -23.91 41.56 -12.47
CA GLU A 175 -24.01 43.04 -12.63
C GLU A 175 -23.03 43.85 -11.76
N GLU A 176 -22.30 43.20 -10.83
CA GLU A 176 -21.26 43.88 -10.05
C GLU A 176 -19.92 43.84 -10.78
N GLU A 177 -19.08 44.88 -10.59
CA GLU A 177 -17.69 44.93 -11.10
C GLU A 177 -16.74 43.93 -10.39
N THR A 178 -17.25 42.71 -10.12
CA THR A 178 -16.42 41.61 -9.62
C THR A 178 -15.62 41.08 -10.80
N PRO A 179 -14.32 40.85 -10.64
CA PRO A 179 -13.50 40.29 -11.73
C PRO A 179 -14.01 38.89 -12.06
N PHE A 180 -14.76 38.79 -13.14
CA PHE A 180 -15.12 37.53 -13.75
C PHE A 180 -13.84 36.80 -14.11
N LEU A 181 -13.68 35.54 -13.75
CA LEU A 181 -12.61 34.73 -14.28
C LEU A 181 -12.90 34.51 -15.78
N GLU A 182 -12.03 35.04 -16.63
CA GLU A 182 -12.09 34.72 -18.06
C GLU A 182 -11.85 33.23 -18.26
N ASP A 183 -12.51 32.60 -19.26
CA ASP A 183 -12.37 31.16 -19.51
C ASP A 183 -10.92 30.73 -19.70
N GLU A 184 -10.06 31.59 -20.27
CA GLU A 184 -8.63 31.34 -20.43
C GLU A 184 -7.89 31.30 -19.08
N GLU A 185 -8.20 32.20 -18.14
CA GLU A 185 -7.60 32.20 -16.80
C GLU A 185 -8.04 30.98 -15.98
N LEU A 186 -9.32 30.62 -16.11
CA LEU A 186 -9.88 29.43 -15.46
C LEU A 186 -9.21 28.15 -16.02
N ASP A 187 -9.11 28.02 -17.37
CA ASP A 187 -8.47 26.86 -17.97
C ASP A 187 -6.99 26.74 -17.59
N HIS A 188 -6.26 27.84 -17.52
CA HIS A 188 -4.87 27.85 -17.01
C HIS A 188 -4.78 27.35 -15.57
N ALA A 189 -5.70 27.77 -14.69
CA ALA A 189 -5.72 27.30 -13.30
C ALA A 189 -6.04 25.80 -13.22
N LEU A 190 -7.01 25.32 -14.02
CA LEU A 190 -7.36 23.89 -14.09
C LEU A 190 -6.21 23.04 -14.60
N GLN A 191 -5.47 23.50 -15.61
CA GLN A 191 -4.29 22.80 -16.14
C GLN A 191 -3.16 22.71 -15.10
N ALA A 192 -2.90 23.79 -14.34
CA ALA A 192 -1.89 23.80 -13.28
C ALA A 192 -2.26 22.81 -12.16
N LEU A 193 -3.53 22.82 -11.70
CA LEU A 193 -4.03 21.88 -10.70
C LEU A 193 -3.96 20.43 -11.17
N ARG A 194 -4.34 20.17 -12.41
CA ARG A 194 -4.23 18.84 -13.02
C ARG A 194 -2.79 18.35 -13.03
N GLN A 195 -1.82 19.20 -13.44
CA GLN A 195 -0.40 18.83 -13.43
C GLN A 195 0.08 18.48 -12.01
N SER A 196 -0.31 19.27 -11.01
CA SER A 196 0.01 19.00 -9.60
C SER A 196 -0.56 17.66 -9.11
N LEU A 197 -1.78 17.31 -9.55
CA LEU A 197 -2.40 16.00 -9.26
C LEU A 197 -1.72 14.85 -9.99
N GLU A 198 -1.29 15.04 -11.24
CA GLU A 198 -0.54 14.05 -12.01
C GLU A 198 0.81 13.74 -11.34
N ASP A 199 1.54 14.79 -10.90
CA ASP A 199 2.79 14.63 -10.15
C ASP A 199 2.56 13.91 -8.80
N LEU A 200 1.46 14.23 -8.12
CA LEU A 200 1.08 13.53 -6.88
C LEU A 200 0.72 12.06 -7.15
N LEU A 201 -0.01 11.79 -8.24
CA LEU A 201 -0.39 10.43 -8.66
C LEU A 201 0.84 9.57 -8.92
N ASP A 202 1.86 10.10 -9.61
CA ASP A 202 3.10 9.38 -9.89
C ASP A 202 3.84 9.02 -8.60
N ARG A 203 3.91 9.95 -7.65
CA ARG A 203 4.51 9.69 -6.33
C ARG A 203 3.73 8.64 -5.53
N CYS A 204 2.41 8.70 -5.55
CA CYS A 204 1.54 7.74 -4.87
C CYS A 204 1.60 6.35 -5.53
N SER A 205 1.64 6.30 -6.86
CA SER A 205 1.77 5.06 -7.62
C SER A 205 3.09 4.36 -7.33
N THR A 206 4.19 5.11 -7.26
CA THR A 206 5.50 4.59 -6.83
C THR A 206 5.45 4.02 -5.41
N GLY A 207 4.82 4.72 -4.47
CA GLY A 207 4.65 4.24 -3.10
C GLY A 207 3.77 2.99 -2.99
N LEU A 208 2.74 2.88 -3.82
CA LEU A 208 1.89 1.70 -3.90
C LEU A 208 2.68 0.48 -4.38
N LEU A 209 3.52 0.64 -5.40
CA LEU A 209 4.44 -0.40 -5.89
C LEU A 209 5.42 -0.87 -4.80
N LEU A 210 6.00 0.06 -4.04
CA LEU A 210 6.89 -0.26 -2.93
C LEU A 210 6.18 -1.07 -1.83
N ARG A 211 4.88 -0.83 -1.62
CA ARG A 211 4.08 -1.48 -0.58
C ARG A 211 3.52 -2.82 -1.02
N GLU A 212 2.86 -2.88 -2.16
CA GLU A 212 2.14 -4.07 -2.63
C GLU A 212 3.04 -4.97 -3.45
N GLY A 213 4.06 -4.39 -4.08
CA GLY A 213 4.95 -5.07 -4.99
C GLY A 213 4.33 -5.26 -6.37
N ILE A 214 5.04 -6.00 -7.21
CA ILE A 214 4.65 -6.32 -8.59
C ILE A 214 4.31 -7.80 -8.66
N ARG A 215 3.12 -8.16 -9.15
CA ARG A 215 2.75 -9.53 -9.48
C ARG A 215 3.27 -9.87 -10.86
N VAL A 216 4.14 -10.88 -10.93
CA VAL A 216 4.80 -11.29 -12.17
C VAL A 216 4.42 -12.71 -12.51
N ALA A 217 3.79 -12.91 -13.67
CA ALA A 217 3.53 -14.23 -14.23
C ALA A 217 4.64 -14.62 -15.20
N ILE A 218 5.23 -15.81 -15.01
CA ILE A 218 6.25 -16.36 -15.92
C ILE A 218 5.54 -17.31 -16.89
N VAL A 219 5.49 -16.96 -18.17
CA VAL A 219 4.75 -17.69 -19.21
C VAL A 219 5.66 -18.16 -20.34
N GLY A 220 5.24 -19.16 -21.08
CA GLY A 220 5.98 -19.73 -22.20
C GLY A 220 5.74 -21.23 -22.32
N ARG A 221 6.12 -21.81 -23.47
CA ARG A 221 5.94 -23.23 -23.78
C ARG A 221 6.69 -24.14 -22.77
N PRO A 222 6.37 -25.44 -22.70
CA PRO A 222 7.13 -26.40 -21.91
C PRO A 222 8.63 -26.41 -22.31
N ASN A 223 9.51 -26.64 -21.34
CA ASN A 223 10.97 -26.81 -21.52
C ASN A 223 11.75 -25.58 -22.02
N VAL A 224 11.18 -24.39 -22.10
CA VAL A 224 11.91 -23.14 -22.39
C VAL A 224 12.79 -22.67 -21.24
N GLY A 225 12.60 -23.23 -20.03
CA GLY A 225 13.38 -22.92 -18.84
C GLY A 225 12.69 -22.02 -17.83
N LYS A 226 11.34 -21.98 -17.77
CA LYS A 226 10.57 -21.19 -16.78
C LYS A 226 11.01 -21.48 -15.34
N SER A 227 11.00 -22.75 -14.91
CA SER A 227 11.42 -23.14 -13.56
C SER A 227 12.90 -22.85 -13.29
N SER A 228 13.76 -22.92 -14.31
CA SER A 228 15.16 -22.51 -14.18
C SER A 228 15.28 -21.01 -13.97
N LEU A 229 14.47 -20.21 -14.68
CA LEU A 229 14.41 -18.76 -14.52
C LEU A 229 13.88 -18.39 -13.12
N LEU A 230 12.78 -19.01 -12.68
CA LEU A 230 12.26 -18.83 -11.33
C LEU A 230 13.34 -19.10 -10.27
N ASN A 231 14.00 -20.24 -10.36
CA ASN A 231 15.08 -20.59 -9.43
C ASN A 231 16.27 -19.61 -9.50
N SER A 232 16.59 -19.07 -10.68
CA SER A 232 17.67 -18.09 -10.85
C SER A 232 17.29 -16.75 -10.21
N LEU A 233 16.07 -16.29 -10.40
CA LEU A 233 15.52 -15.08 -9.75
C LEU A 233 15.54 -15.20 -8.22
N LEU A 234 15.21 -16.38 -7.68
CA LEU A 234 15.13 -16.63 -6.24
C LEU A 234 16.46 -16.90 -5.56
N LYS A 235 17.47 -17.41 -6.29
CA LYS A 235 18.80 -17.73 -5.71
C LYS A 235 19.48 -16.51 -5.10
N GLU A 236 19.32 -15.35 -5.70
CA GLU A 236 19.89 -14.10 -5.22
C GLU A 236 19.06 -13.49 -4.07
N ALA A 237 17.78 -13.85 -3.96
CA ALA A 237 16.85 -13.30 -2.97
C ALA A 237 16.88 -14.00 -1.59
N ARG A 238 17.56 -15.13 -1.45
CA ARG A 238 17.58 -15.96 -0.22
C ARG A 238 18.20 -15.32 1.02
N ALA A 239 18.59 -14.06 0.97
CA ALA A 239 19.13 -13.35 2.14
C ALA A 239 18.07 -12.86 3.15
N ILE A 240 16.78 -12.77 2.79
CA ILE A 240 15.73 -12.27 3.69
C ILE A 240 14.41 -13.04 3.49
N VAL A 241 14.37 -14.31 3.89
CA VAL A 241 13.10 -15.03 4.05
C VAL A 241 12.75 -15.06 5.54
N THR A 242 11.93 -14.13 6.01
CA THR A 242 11.24 -14.27 7.28
C THR A 242 9.96 -15.08 7.05
N ALA A 243 9.97 -16.35 7.43
CA ALA A 243 8.78 -17.16 7.50
C ALA A 243 7.84 -16.56 8.57
N ILE A 244 6.77 -15.91 8.15
CA ILE A 244 5.69 -15.53 9.06
C ILE A 244 4.76 -16.74 9.19
N PRO A 245 4.61 -17.36 10.38
CA PRO A 245 3.65 -18.44 10.58
C PRO A 245 2.23 -17.86 10.47
N GLY A 246 1.42 -18.37 9.55
CA GLY A 246 -0.01 -18.04 9.47
C GLY A 246 -0.59 -17.85 8.06
N THR A 247 0.21 -17.87 6.99
CA THR A 247 -0.28 -17.64 5.61
C THR A 247 -0.32 -18.91 4.75
N THR A 248 -0.45 -20.11 5.35
CA THR A 248 -0.28 -21.41 4.67
C THR A 248 -1.55 -21.95 3.98
N ARG A 249 -2.46 -21.12 3.49
CA ARG A 249 -3.63 -21.57 2.72
C ARG A 249 -3.77 -21.01 1.31
N ASP A 250 -2.95 -20.01 0.95
CA ASP A 250 -2.95 -19.42 -0.39
C ASP A 250 -1.73 -19.89 -1.19
N LEU A 251 -1.83 -19.89 -2.52
CA LEU A 251 -0.83 -20.25 -3.53
C LEU A 251 0.60 -19.98 -3.03
N ILE A 252 1.52 -20.90 -3.30
CA ILE A 252 2.96 -20.71 -3.03
C ILE A 252 3.44 -19.58 -3.96
N GLU A 253 3.23 -18.34 -3.53
CA GLU A 253 3.83 -17.17 -4.15
C GLU A 253 5.26 -17.03 -3.62
N GLU A 254 6.22 -17.13 -4.49
CA GLU A 254 7.62 -16.83 -4.16
C GLU A 254 7.83 -15.32 -4.26
N VAL A 255 8.33 -14.71 -3.19
CA VAL A 255 8.56 -13.26 -3.14
C VAL A 255 10.06 -12.98 -3.11
N LEU A 256 10.53 -12.15 -4.02
CA LEU A 256 11.86 -11.56 -3.98
C LEU A 256 11.76 -10.04 -3.85
N THR A 257 12.77 -9.40 -3.27
CA THR A 257 12.84 -7.94 -3.23
C THR A 257 13.94 -7.46 -4.18
N TYR A 258 13.59 -6.56 -5.10
CA TYR A 258 14.54 -5.94 -6.01
C TYR A 258 14.40 -4.42 -5.97
N ARG A 259 15.51 -3.71 -5.67
CA ARG A 259 15.52 -2.25 -5.45
C ARG A 259 14.41 -1.76 -4.52
N GLY A 260 14.17 -2.50 -3.45
CA GLY A 260 13.13 -2.18 -2.46
C GLY A 260 11.70 -2.56 -2.86
N ILE A 261 11.45 -3.00 -4.10
CA ILE A 261 10.13 -3.42 -4.58
C ILE A 261 9.99 -4.92 -4.39
N PRO A 262 8.94 -5.40 -3.69
CA PRO A 262 8.60 -6.80 -3.64
C PRO A 262 8.13 -7.29 -5.01
N ILE A 263 8.75 -8.33 -5.57
CA ILE A 263 8.29 -9.00 -6.79
C ILE A 263 7.71 -10.35 -6.38
N ARG A 264 6.41 -10.52 -6.61
CA ARG A 264 5.66 -11.74 -6.34
C ARG A 264 5.61 -12.57 -7.61
N LEU A 265 6.39 -13.65 -7.64
CA LEU A 265 6.46 -14.55 -8.78
C LEU A 265 5.35 -15.60 -8.66
N VAL A 266 4.50 -15.67 -9.68
CA VAL A 266 3.50 -16.72 -9.82
C VAL A 266 3.98 -17.66 -10.92
N ASP A 267 4.29 -18.92 -10.56
CA ASP A 267 4.67 -19.93 -11.54
C ASP A 267 3.41 -20.42 -12.27
N THR A 268 3.34 -20.13 -13.55
CA THR A 268 2.29 -20.64 -14.45
C THR A 268 2.70 -21.97 -15.12
N ALA A 269 3.42 -22.82 -14.39
CA ALA A 269 3.75 -24.15 -14.88
C ALA A 269 2.45 -24.96 -15.10
N GLY A 270 1.90 -24.90 -16.33
CA GLY A 270 0.69 -25.63 -16.66
C GLY A 270 -0.20 -25.04 -17.75
N LEU A 271 0.20 -23.98 -18.46
CA LEU A 271 -0.54 -23.56 -19.66
C LEU A 271 -0.38 -24.63 -20.76
N GLY A 272 -1.27 -25.62 -20.77
CA GLY A 272 -1.32 -26.72 -21.72
C GLY A 272 -2.73 -27.31 -21.83
N ILE A 273 -2.94 -28.24 -22.76
CA ILE A 273 -4.23 -28.97 -22.90
C ILE A 273 -4.29 -30.02 -21.77
N PRO A 274 -5.32 -30.01 -20.88
CA PRO A 274 -5.39 -30.92 -19.76
C PRO A 274 -5.58 -32.38 -20.21
N THR A 275 -4.87 -33.29 -19.57
CA THR A 275 -5.03 -34.74 -19.75
C THR A 275 -5.82 -35.38 -18.62
N ASP A 276 -5.99 -34.71 -17.45
CA ASP A 276 -6.84 -35.11 -16.35
C ASP A 276 -7.38 -33.93 -15.51
N GLU A 277 -8.25 -34.19 -14.49
CA GLU A 277 -8.92 -33.17 -13.68
C GLU A 277 -7.94 -32.34 -12.82
N VAL A 278 -6.82 -32.88 -12.41
CA VAL A 278 -5.82 -32.19 -11.60
C VAL A 278 -5.04 -31.18 -12.47
N GLU A 279 -4.76 -31.57 -13.72
CA GLU A 279 -4.11 -30.72 -14.71
C GLU A 279 -5.02 -29.57 -15.15
N ALA A 280 -6.35 -29.83 -15.25
CA ALA A 280 -7.36 -28.80 -15.54
C ALA A 280 -7.40 -27.68 -14.48
N ILE A 281 -7.31 -28.03 -13.20
CA ILE A 281 -7.23 -27.09 -12.09
C ILE A 281 -5.92 -26.28 -12.17
N GLY A 282 -4.81 -26.90 -12.55
CA GLY A 282 -3.52 -26.25 -12.76
C GLY A 282 -3.56 -25.21 -13.88
N ILE A 283 -4.22 -25.53 -14.98
CA ILE A 283 -4.39 -24.64 -16.16
C ILE A 283 -5.27 -23.43 -15.82
N SER A 284 -6.41 -23.65 -15.11
CA SER A 284 -7.27 -22.56 -14.67
C SER A 284 -6.51 -21.57 -13.78
N ARG A 285 -5.73 -22.05 -12.84
CA ARG A 285 -4.89 -21.22 -11.95
C ARG A 285 -3.81 -20.46 -12.72
N ALA A 286 -3.19 -21.09 -13.72
CA ALA A 286 -2.20 -20.46 -14.57
C ALA A 286 -2.80 -19.34 -15.43
N GLU A 287 -4.03 -19.53 -15.92
CA GLU A 287 -4.76 -18.51 -16.66
C GLU A 287 -5.18 -17.36 -15.76
N ASP A 288 -5.69 -17.64 -14.56
CA ASP A 288 -5.99 -16.62 -13.55
C ASP A 288 -4.74 -15.80 -13.18
N ALA A 289 -3.59 -16.46 -13.00
CA ALA A 289 -2.32 -15.79 -12.73
C ALA A 289 -1.86 -14.94 -13.92
N PHE A 290 -2.07 -15.40 -15.15
CA PHE A 290 -1.76 -14.66 -16.37
C PHE A 290 -2.61 -13.39 -16.50
N GLN A 291 -3.91 -13.50 -16.24
CA GLN A 291 -4.83 -12.36 -16.35
C GLN A 291 -4.60 -11.31 -15.26
N ASN A 292 -4.35 -11.77 -14.03
CA ASN A 292 -4.22 -10.90 -12.86
C ASN A 292 -2.79 -10.43 -12.57
N ALA A 293 -1.80 -10.77 -13.41
CA ALA A 293 -0.43 -10.28 -13.25
C ALA A 293 -0.32 -8.82 -13.66
N ASP A 294 0.53 -8.06 -12.94
CA ASP A 294 0.89 -6.70 -13.32
C ASP A 294 1.86 -6.72 -14.51
N VAL A 295 2.82 -7.68 -14.52
CA VAL A 295 3.77 -7.90 -15.63
C VAL A 295 3.80 -9.38 -16.01
N ARG A 296 3.89 -9.67 -17.32
CA ARG A 296 4.12 -11.00 -17.86
C ARG A 296 5.56 -11.12 -18.35
N ILE A 297 6.31 -12.09 -17.84
CA ILE A 297 7.59 -12.48 -18.41
C ILE A 297 7.33 -13.60 -19.40
N TRP A 298 7.37 -13.30 -20.68
CA TRP A 298 7.32 -14.35 -21.70
C TRP A 298 8.71 -14.94 -21.93
N VAL A 299 8.87 -16.22 -21.61
CA VAL A 299 10.13 -16.95 -21.80
C VAL A 299 10.06 -17.71 -23.12
N ALA A 300 10.90 -17.31 -24.04
CA ALA A 300 11.10 -17.99 -25.34
C ALA A 300 12.44 -18.75 -25.35
N ASP A 301 12.55 -19.81 -26.13
CA ASP A 301 13.78 -20.61 -26.29
C ASP A 301 14.63 -20.07 -27.43
N GLY A 302 15.73 -19.39 -27.12
CA GLY A 302 16.64 -18.84 -28.12
C GLY A 302 17.46 -19.89 -28.87
N SER A 303 17.54 -21.14 -28.39
CA SER A 303 18.30 -22.22 -29.01
C SER A 303 17.55 -23.01 -30.08
N THR A 304 16.23 -22.74 -30.26
CA THR A 304 15.38 -23.42 -31.24
C THR A 304 14.62 -22.42 -32.08
N PRO A 305 14.27 -22.72 -33.34
CA PRO A 305 13.39 -21.86 -34.12
C PRO A 305 12.03 -21.61 -33.42
N PRO A 306 11.39 -20.45 -33.63
CA PRO A 306 10.07 -20.17 -33.07
C PRO A 306 9.02 -21.12 -33.62
N THR A 307 8.04 -21.43 -32.79
CA THR A 307 6.93 -22.35 -33.06
C THR A 307 5.63 -21.57 -33.25
N PRO A 308 4.54 -22.20 -33.74
CA PRO A 308 3.21 -21.57 -33.79
C PRO A 308 2.75 -21.02 -32.42
N PHE A 309 3.10 -21.72 -31.32
CA PHE A 309 2.81 -21.27 -29.95
C PHE A 309 3.47 -19.92 -29.62
N ASP A 310 4.67 -19.67 -30.10
CA ASP A 310 5.38 -18.41 -29.85
C ASP A 310 4.67 -17.23 -30.54
N ARG A 311 4.05 -17.45 -31.71
CA ARG A 311 3.21 -16.45 -32.39
C ARG A 311 1.90 -16.20 -31.66
N GLU A 312 1.22 -17.27 -31.26
CA GLU A 312 -0.02 -17.17 -30.47
C GLU A 312 0.24 -16.41 -29.15
N MET A 313 1.36 -16.67 -28.49
CA MET A 313 1.73 -15.98 -27.27
C MET A 313 1.99 -14.47 -27.52
N ALA A 314 2.68 -14.13 -28.61
CA ALA A 314 2.89 -12.73 -29.01
C ALA A 314 1.53 -11.99 -29.17
N ASP A 315 0.58 -12.62 -29.87
CA ASP A 315 -0.77 -12.04 -30.07
C ASP A 315 -1.52 -11.87 -28.73
N ARG A 316 -1.32 -12.78 -27.78
CA ARG A 316 -1.96 -12.71 -26.47
C ARG A 316 -1.41 -11.60 -25.57
N ILE A 317 -0.12 -11.28 -25.67
CA ILE A 317 0.54 -10.34 -24.75
C ILE A 317 0.70 -8.94 -25.31
N GLN A 318 0.55 -8.70 -26.60
CA GLN A 318 0.83 -7.43 -27.28
C GLN A 318 0.15 -6.21 -26.64
N ASN A 319 -1.05 -6.38 -26.06
CA ASN A 319 -1.82 -5.32 -25.41
C ASN A 319 -1.72 -5.35 -23.87
N LEU A 320 -0.85 -6.19 -23.31
CA LEU A 320 -0.65 -6.35 -21.88
C LEU A 320 0.75 -5.87 -21.51
N VAL A 321 0.96 -5.45 -20.27
CA VAL A 321 2.31 -5.12 -19.78
C VAL A 321 3.14 -6.40 -19.72
N HIS A 322 4.25 -6.43 -20.48
CA HIS A 322 5.08 -7.62 -20.61
C HIS A 322 6.56 -7.29 -20.85
N VAL A 323 7.39 -8.28 -20.59
CA VAL A 323 8.81 -8.32 -20.91
C VAL A 323 9.13 -9.66 -21.57
N VAL A 324 9.91 -9.67 -22.63
CA VAL A 324 10.30 -10.91 -23.32
C VAL A 324 11.69 -11.32 -22.91
N ALA A 325 11.83 -12.56 -22.42
CA ALA A 325 13.07 -13.18 -22.04
C ALA A 325 13.43 -14.31 -23.03
N VAL A 326 14.36 -14.06 -23.95
CA VAL A 326 14.89 -15.07 -24.87
C VAL A 326 15.97 -15.85 -24.12
N ASN A 327 15.58 -17.02 -23.61
CA ASN A 327 16.41 -17.85 -22.75
C ASN A 327 17.35 -18.78 -23.53
N LYS A 328 18.31 -19.36 -22.82
CA LYS A 328 19.36 -20.28 -23.32
C LYS A 328 20.38 -19.60 -24.21
N SER A 329 20.73 -18.37 -23.93
CA SER A 329 21.81 -17.63 -24.62
C SER A 329 23.19 -18.28 -24.47
N ASP A 330 23.30 -19.25 -23.57
CA ASP A 330 24.50 -20.12 -23.42
C ASP A 330 24.62 -21.19 -24.52
N LEU A 331 23.60 -21.38 -25.35
CA LEU A 331 23.59 -22.31 -26.48
C LEU A 331 23.63 -21.55 -27.82
N PRO A 332 24.05 -22.22 -28.91
CA PRO A 332 23.95 -21.61 -30.23
C PRO A 332 22.51 -21.19 -30.57
N PRO A 333 22.30 -20.03 -31.22
CA PRO A 333 20.97 -19.57 -31.56
C PRO A 333 20.30 -20.49 -32.57
N GLY A 334 19.04 -20.84 -32.30
CA GLY A 334 18.18 -21.56 -33.25
C GLY A 334 17.83 -20.68 -34.44
N LYS A 335 18.02 -21.20 -35.65
CA LYS A 335 17.72 -20.45 -36.89
C LYS A 335 16.63 -21.14 -37.67
N THR A 336 15.79 -20.35 -38.30
CA THR A 336 14.80 -20.82 -39.31
C THR A 336 15.53 -21.25 -40.59
N GLY A 337 14.81 -21.90 -41.50
CA GLY A 337 15.33 -22.22 -42.84
C GLY A 337 15.81 -20.99 -43.65
N GLU A 338 15.36 -19.79 -43.27
CA GLU A 338 15.77 -18.50 -43.82
C GLU A 338 16.94 -17.86 -43.08
N GLY A 339 17.47 -18.52 -42.05
CA GLY A 339 18.61 -18.06 -41.26
C GLY A 339 18.32 -17.09 -40.14
N ARG A 340 17.04 -16.76 -39.89
CA ARG A 340 16.58 -15.80 -38.87
C ARG A 340 16.54 -16.45 -37.49
N THR A 341 16.90 -15.70 -36.47
CA THR A 341 16.88 -16.14 -35.08
C THR A 341 15.47 -15.93 -34.45
N THR A 342 15.23 -16.62 -33.34
CA THR A 342 14.00 -16.44 -32.55
C THR A 342 13.86 -15.01 -32.04
N GLU A 343 14.95 -14.39 -31.60
CA GLU A 343 14.98 -13.01 -31.11
C GLU A 343 14.57 -12.01 -32.21
N GLU A 344 15.10 -12.16 -33.43
CA GLU A 344 14.75 -11.31 -34.59
C GLU A 344 13.27 -11.42 -34.97
N ILE A 345 12.69 -12.62 -34.89
CA ILE A 345 11.28 -12.84 -35.22
C ILE A 345 10.36 -12.26 -34.13
N ILE A 346 10.73 -12.42 -32.86
CA ILE A 346 9.96 -11.83 -31.75
C ILE A 346 10.02 -10.29 -31.81
N ALA A 347 11.17 -9.70 -32.16
CA ALA A 347 11.30 -8.26 -32.34
C ALA A 347 10.41 -7.69 -33.45
N GLU A 348 10.14 -8.46 -34.50
CA GLU A 348 9.17 -8.06 -35.52
C GLU A 348 7.71 -8.18 -35.07
N LEU A 349 7.40 -9.21 -34.26
CA LEU A 349 6.04 -9.41 -33.74
C LEU A 349 5.69 -8.39 -32.67
N LEU A 350 6.68 -7.94 -31.89
CA LEU A 350 6.51 -7.05 -30.73
C LEU A 350 7.58 -5.93 -30.76
N PRO A 351 7.49 -4.97 -31.70
CA PRO A 351 8.56 -3.98 -31.93
C PRO A 351 8.77 -2.99 -30.76
N GLU A 352 7.75 -2.78 -29.92
CA GLU A 352 7.83 -1.86 -28.78
C GLU A 352 8.20 -2.55 -27.45
N SER A 353 8.41 -3.86 -27.48
CA SER A 353 8.63 -4.66 -26.28
C SER A 353 10.09 -4.67 -25.84
N ALA A 354 10.29 -4.70 -24.53
CA ALA A 354 11.63 -5.00 -23.96
C ALA A 354 11.96 -6.48 -24.17
N ILE A 355 12.92 -6.75 -25.06
CA ILE A 355 13.39 -8.10 -25.37
C ILE A 355 14.81 -8.25 -24.81
N LEU A 356 15.02 -9.25 -23.95
CA LEU A 356 16.30 -9.51 -23.30
C LEU A 356 16.77 -10.94 -23.59
N SER A 357 18.03 -11.05 -24.02
CA SER A 357 18.70 -12.35 -24.17
C SER A 357 19.28 -12.76 -22.81
N ILE A 358 18.84 -13.92 -22.28
CA ILE A 358 19.21 -14.40 -20.96
C ILE A 358 19.69 -15.85 -20.97
N SER A 359 20.48 -16.24 -19.95
CA SER A 359 20.71 -17.63 -19.60
C SER A 359 20.30 -17.88 -18.15
N ALA A 360 19.13 -18.46 -17.96
CA ALA A 360 18.64 -18.86 -16.63
C ALA A 360 19.56 -19.89 -15.95
N LYS A 361 20.37 -20.64 -16.72
CA LYS A 361 21.32 -21.61 -16.22
C LYS A 361 22.57 -20.94 -15.62
N ASN A 362 23.10 -19.92 -16.29
CA ASN A 362 24.34 -19.26 -15.94
C ASN A 362 24.15 -17.96 -15.16
N GLY A 363 22.88 -17.46 -15.06
CA GLY A 363 22.55 -16.18 -14.43
C GLY A 363 22.76 -14.96 -15.33
N THR A 364 23.19 -15.15 -16.59
CA THR A 364 23.45 -14.03 -17.50
C THR A 364 22.14 -13.31 -17.87
N GLY A 365 22.14 -11.98 -17.81
CA GLY A 365 20.99 -11.15 -18.20
C GLY A 365 19.84 -11.08 -17.17
N ILE A 366 19.96 -11.77 -16.03
CA ILE A 366 18.91 -11.82 -15.00
C ILE A 366 18.70 -10.45 -14.32
N GLU A 367 19.77 -9.70 -14.03
CA GLU A 367 19.66 -8.33 -13.48
C GLU A 367 18.95 -7.38 -14.45
N GLY A 368 19.31 -7.43 -15.75
CA GLY A 368 18.62 -6.65 -16.77
C GLY A 368 17.14 -7.02 -16.91
N LEU A 369 16.78 -8.28 -16.70
CA LEU A 369 15.38 -8.73 -16.70
C LEU A 369 14.61 -8.15 -15.50
N LYS A 370 15.20 -8.12 -14.30
CA LYS A 370 14.60 -7.49 -13.14
C LYS A 370 14.41 -5.98 -13.35
N ASP A 371 15.41 -5.31 -13.92
CA ASP A 371 15.31 -3.88 -14.28
C ASP A 371 14.19 -3.62 -15.28
N ALA A 372 14.04 -4.44 -16.29
CA ALA A 372 12.98 -4.32 -17.29
C ALA A 372 11.59 -4.52 -16.67
N VAL A 373 11.44 -5.51 -15.77
CA VAL A 373 10.17 -5.76 -15.05
C VAL A 373 9.76 -4.56 -14.20
N VAL A 374 10.69 -3.97 -13.45
CA VAL A 374 10.42 -2.78 -12.64
C VAL A 374 10.10 -1.57 -13.53
N SER A 375 10.88 -1.36 -14.59
CA SER A 375 10.70 -0.23 -15.53
C SER A 375 9.38 -0.30 -16.28
N ALA A 376 8.87 -1.49 -16.58
CA ALA A 376 7.61 -1.69 -17.28
C ALA A 376 6.40 -1.13 -16.49
N ILE A 377 6.51 -0.98 -15.18
CA ILE A 377 5.43 -0.47 -14.32
C ILE A 377 5.78 0.92 -13.76
N ALA A 378 7.05 1.18 -13.41
CA ALA A 378 7.45 2.40 -12.68
C ALA A 378 7.45 3.68 -13.53
N GLY A 379 7.23 3.61 -14.84
CA GLY A 379 7.11 4.79 -15.72
C GLY A 379 8.31 5.76 -15.71
N GLY A 380 9.46 5.35 -15.16
CA GLY A 380 10.67 6.19 -15.07
C GLY A 380 10.77 7.09 -13.82
N GLY A 381 9.82 7.02 -12.88
CA GLY A 381 9.86 7.77 -11.62
C GLY A 381 10.99 7.31 -10.70
N THR A 382 11.56 8.23 -9.91
CA THR A 382 12.55 7.89 -8.89
C THR A 382 11.88 7.25 -7.68
N LEU A 383 12.32 6.05 -7.29
CA LEU A 383 11.77 5.30 -6.14
C LEU A 383 11.85 6.10 -4.82
N ASP A 384 12.83 7.00 -4.71
CA ASP A 384 13.04 7.83 -3.51
C ASP A 384 11.95 8.88 -3.28
N SER A 385 11.15 9.24 -4.28
CA SER A 385 10.08 10.25 -4.18
C SER A 385 8.72 9.67 -3.78
N GLY A 386 8.56 8.34 -3.73
CA GLY A 386 7.29 7.66 -3.47
C GLY A 386 6.63 8.06 -2.15
N LEU A 387 5.32 8.25 -2.14
CA LEU A 387 4.46 8.42 -0.97
C LEU A 387 3.64 7.17 -0.76
N ASN A 388 3.56 6.67 0.49
CA ASN A 388 2.72 5.52 0.76
C ASN A 388 1.25 5.91 0.64
N ALA A 389 0.62 5.46 -0.43
CA ALA A 389 -0.81 5.62 -0.67
C ALA A 389 -1.51 4.25 -0.74
N SER A 390 -2.79 4.22 -0.40
CA SER A 390 -3.65 3.07 -0.64
C SER A 390 -4.22 3.10 -2.06
N ALA A 391 -4.70 1.96 -2.58
CA ALA A 391 -5.39 1.91 -3.86
C ALA A 391 -6.58 2.87 -3.92
N ARG A 392 -7.32 3.00 -2.79
CA ARG A 392 -8.40 3.98 -2.63
C ARG A 392 -7.90 5.41 -2.86
N GLN A 393 -6.80 5.79 -2.19
CA GLN A 393 -6.25 7.15 -2.30
C GLN A 393 -5.77 7.45 -3.73
N VAL A 394 -5.14 6.48 -4.39
CA VAL A 394 -4.74 6.59 -5.80
C VAL A 394 -5.98 6.80 -6.70
N GLU A 395 -7.08 6.12 -6.41
CA GLU A 395 -8.33 6.24 -7.19
C GLU A 395 -9.00 7.61 -6.98
N GLU A 396 -9.00 8.16 -5.77
CA GLU A 396 -9.51 9.52 -5.50
C GLU A 396 -8.69 10.57 -6.27
N ILE A 397 -7.35 10.43 -6.33
CA ILE A 397 -6.50 11.34 -7.11
C ILE A 397 -6.83 11.23 -8.61
N ARG A 398 -6.99 10.01 -9.14
CA ARG A 398 -7.38 9.79 -10.55
C ARG A 398 -8.75 10.40 -10.86
N SER A 399 -9.72 10.21 -9.98
CA SER A 399 -11.05 10.78 -10.12
C SER A 399 -10.99 12.31 -10.19
N ALA A 400 -10.20 12.97 -9.34
CA ALA A 400 -10.00 14.40 -9.39
C ALA A 400 -9.36 14.86 -10.71
N ILE A 401 -8.35 14.15 -11.22
CA ILE A 401 -7.71 14.45 -12.51
C ILE A 401 -8.74 14.37 -13.65
N VAL A 402 -9.57 13.33 -13.66
CA VAL A 402 -10.65 13.17 -14.66
C VAL A 402 -11.63 14.34 -14.59
N SER A 403 -12.09 14.69 -13.39
CA SER A 403 -13.03 15.80 -13.17
C SER A 403 -12.45 17.14 -13.65
N LEU A 404 -11.16 17.42 -13.41
CA LEU A 404 -10.51 18.65 -13.90
C LEU A 404 -10.32 18.66 -15.42
N ARG A 405 -10.06 17.51 -16.03
CA ARG A 405 -10.03 17.40 -17.49
C ARG A 405 -11.39 17.68 -18.09
N ASP A 406 -12.45 17.09 -17.53
CA ASP A 406 -13.83 17.25 -17.98
C ASP A 406 -14.27 18.74 -17.83
N ALA A 407 -13.78 19.45 -16.77
CA ALA A 407 -13.99 20.89 -16.61
C ALA A 407 -13.32 21.69 -17.75
N SER A 408 -12.05 21.41 -18.07
CA SER A 408 -11.33 22.07 -19.20
C SER A 408 -12.00 21.77 -20.54
N GLU A 409 -12.47 20.54 -20.77
CA GLU A 409 -13.20 20.18 -21.99
C GLU A 409 -14.54 20.91 -22.11
N ALA A 410 -15.26 21.11 -21.00
CA ALA A 410 -16.49 21.88 -20.98
C ALA A 410 -16.27 23.35 -21.40
N LEU A 411 -15.22 23.99 -20.85
CA LEU A 411 -14.86 25.37 -21.21
C LEU A 411 -14.45 25.49 -22.69
N SER A 412 -13.57 24.62 -23.16
CA SER A 412 -13.08 24.62 -24.54
C SER A 412 -14.17 24.34 -25.58
N SER A 413 -15.23 23.63 -25.18
CA SER A 413 -16.41 23.34 -26.02
C SER A 413 -17.46 24.47 -26.03
N GLY A 414 -17.20 25.57 -25.31
CA GLY A 414 -18.13 26.70 -25.17
C GLY A 414 -19.39 26.37 -24.36
N MET A 415 -19.30 25.36 -23.48
CA MET A 415 -20.38 25.05 -22.52
C MET A 415 -20.39 26.07 -21.38
N SER A 416 -21.51 26.08 -20.60
CA SER A 416 -21.62 27.03 -19.48
C SER A 416 -20.60 26.76 -18.39
N GLN A 417 -20.12 27.82 -17.74
CA GLN A 417 -19.23 27.71 -16.57
C GLN A 417 -19.86 26.93 -15.41
N ASP A 418 -21.19 26.82 -15.31
CA ASP A 418 -21.87 25.97 -14.33
C ASP A 418 -21.44 24.49 -14.41
N LEU A 419 -21.26 23.98 -15.64
CA LEU A 419 -20.82 22.60 -15.84
C LEU A 419 -19.38 22.41 -15.37
N ALA A 420 -18.49 23.37 -15.71
CA ALA A 420 -17.13 23.37 -15.20
C ALA A 420 -17.10 23.47 -13.67
N GLY A 421 -17.95 24.30 -13.07
CA GLY A 421 -18.14 24.42 -11.62
C GLY A 421 -18.54 23.10 -10.95
N THR A 422 -19.45 22.35 -11.60
CA THR A 422 -19.84 21.02 -11.12
C THR A 422 -18.63 20.05 -11.11
N CYS A 423 -17.87 19.99 -12.20
CA CYS A 423 -16.68 19.14 -12.29
C CYS A 423 -15.61 19.55 -11.26
N ILE A 424 -15.39 20.84 -11.01
CA ILE A 424 -14.49 21.33 -9.95
C ILE A 424 -15.00 20.88 -8.58
N GLY A 425 -16.30 20.93 -8.34
CA GLY A 425 -16.93 20.40 -7.12
C GLY A 425 -16.66 18.91 -6.92
N ASP A 426 -16.73 18.10 -7.98
CA ASP A 426 -16.43 16.67 -7.94
C ASP A 426 -14.93 16.42 -7.63
N ALA A 427 -14.00 17.20 -8.24
CA ALA A 427 -12.59 17.13 -7.94
C ALA A 427 -12.31 17.47 -6.47
N ARG A 428 -12.97 18.52 -5.93
CA ARG A 428 -12.89 18.90 -4.52
C ARG A 428 -13.39 17.79 -3.60
N ALA A 429 -14.54 17.18 -3.93
CA ALA A 429 -15.09 16.07 -3.16
C ALA A 429 -14.14 14.86 -3.10
N SER A 430 -13.40 14.58 -4.17
CA SER A 430 -12.37 13.55 -4.19
C SER A 430 -11.21 13.89 -3.23
N MET A 431 -10.80 15.15 -3.16
CA MET A 431 -9.77 15.58 -2.20
C MET A 431 -10.28 15.52 -0.74
N GLU A 432 -11.54 15.85 -0.48
CA GLU A 432 -12.16 15.69 0.84
C GLU A 432 -12.14 14.25 1.32
N LYS A 433 -12.49 13.30 0.44
CA LYS A 433 -12.42 11.87 0.73
C LYS A 433 -10.98 11.39 0.94
N LEU A 434 -10.01 11.92 0.17
CA LEU A 434 -8.60 11.58 0.28
C LEU A 434 -8.07 11.90 1.69
N ILE A 435 -8.31 13.11 2.20
CA ILE A 435 -7.81 13.58 3.51
C ILE A 435 -8.75 13.21 4.67
N GLY A 436 -9.96 12.72 4.39
CA GLY A 436 -10.91 12.24 5.40
C GLY A 436 -11.80 13.33 6.02
N ILE A 437 -11.99 14.47 5.33
CA ILE A 437 -12.95 15.52 5.78
C ILE A 437 -14.39 14.99 5.66
N SER A 438 -14.71 14.31 4.56
CA SER A 438 -16.01 13.71 4.28
C SER A 438 -15.90 12.18 4.24
N SER A 439 -15.70 11.53 5.39
CA SER A 439 -15.65 10.06 5.49
C SER A 439 -16.91 9.55 6.16
N ASP A 440 -17.56 8.54 5.58
CA ASP A 440 -18.65 7.83 6.24
C ASP A 440 -18.12 6.78 7.23
N ASP A 441 -18.96 6.40 8.20
CA ASP A 441 -18.57 5.43 9.23
C ASP A 441 -18.21 4.07 8.64
N SER A 442 -18.82 3.67 7.52
CA SER A 442 -18.57 2.38 6.87
C SER A 442 -17.15 2.31 6.26
N LEU A 443 -16.69 3.41 5.67
CA LEU A 443 -15.32 3.53 5.15
C LEU A 443 -14.30 3.49 6.30
N LEU A 444 -14.56 4.23 7.38
CA LEU A 444 -13.68 4.22 8.54
C LEU A 444 -13.59 2.82 9.16
N ASP A 445 -14.71 2.16 9.35
CA ASP A 445 -14.76 0.80 9.89
C ASP A 445 -14.00 -0.19 8.99
N TYR A 446 -14.13 -0.08 7.67
CA TYR A 446 -13.36 -0.89 6.73
C TYR A 446 -11.85 -0.64 6.86
N ILE A 447 -11.41 0.64 6.84
CA ILE A 447 -9.98 0.98 6.95
C ILE A 447 -9.40 0.44 8.27
N PHE A 448 -10.05 0.71 9.41
CA PHE A 448 -9.53 0.32 10.72
C PHE A 448 -9.63 -1.18 10.98
N SER A 449 -10.57 -1.90 10.36
CA SER A 449 -10.63 -3.37 10.43
C SER A 449 -9.38 -4.07 9.84
N GLN A 450 -8.64 -3.39 8.95
CA GLN A 450 -7.40 -3.91 8.37
C GLN A 450 -6.20 -3.88 9.33
N PHE A 451 -6.32 -3.20 10.46
CA PHE A 451 -5.28 -3.09 11.46
C PHE A 451 -5.22 -4.31 12.37
N CYS A 452 -4.07 -4.50 13.02
CA CYS A 452 -3.96 -5.45 14.10
C CYS A 452 -4.69 -4.94 15.35
N VAL A 453 -5.17 -5.87 16.19
CA VAL A 453 -5.66 -5.53 17.53
C VAL A 453 -4.56 -4.82 18.30
N GLY A 454 -4.88 -3.67 18.90
CA GLY A 454 -3.93 -2.87 19.68
C GLY A 454 -3.18 -1.78 18.90
N LYS A 455 -3.64 -1.45 17.69
CA LYS A 455 -3.17 -0.27 16.92
C LYS A 455 -4.28 0.75 16.71
#